data_39c2d26f62068e00f9e16fc9069eca88
#
_entry.id   39c2d26f62068e00f9e16fc9069eca88
#
_cell.length_a   1.000
_cell.length_b   1.000
_cell.length_c   1.000
_cell.angle_alpha   90.00
_cell.angle_beta   90.00
_cell.angle_gamma   90.00
#
_symmetry.space_group_name_H-M   'P 1'
#
loop_
_entity.id
_entity.type
_entity.pdbx_description
1 polymer ?
#
loop_
_entity_poly.entity_id
_entity_poly.type
_entity_poly.pdbx_seq_one_letter_code
_entity_poly.pdbx_strand_id
1 'polypeptide(L)'
;MSRGLGDVYKRQTYILAASSPTYPIAESVYHKGWANSIVFKNGKKYYDITLPLGSDYGGPLFFTHYSYMGLDPRGLKDYYADYEEQMKAHTLINRAYCIDNPKGYKGYGEHCWGLTASDGDKGYSAHCPGNDRGVITPTAALSSIPYAPEYSLQAMRYFYEELGDKLWGEYGFKDAFNLTADWFAPSYLAIDQGPVVVMIENYRTGLIWKLFMSHPDVQKGLKKLGFKTPYLN
;
A
#
# COMPACT_ATOMS: atom_id res chain seq x y z
N MET A 1 -20.55 2.98 -8.62
CA MET A 1 -19.21 3.57 -8.87
C MET A 1 -18.71 4.16 -7.57
N SER A 2 -17.69 3.57 -6.96
CA SER A 2 -17.08 4.07 -5.72
C SER A 2 -16.26 5.32 -6.04
N ARG A 3 -16.83 6.49 -5.85
CA ARG A 3 -16.17 7.79 -6.13
C ARG A 3 -15.04 8.17 -5.16
N GLY A 4 -14.64 7.29 -4.22
CA GLY A 4 -13.65 7.60 -3.19
C GLY A 4 -12.39 6.73 -3.16
N LEU A 5 -12.41 5.55 -3.76
CA LEU A 5 -11.31 4.59 -3.67
C LEU A 5 -10.15 4.84 -4.66
N GLY A 6 -10.32 5.74 -5.62
CA GLY A 6 -9.35 5.98 -6.69
C GLY A 6 -8.27 7.02 -6.42
N ASP A 7 -8.36 7.78 -5.34
CA ASP A 7 -7.69 9.08 -5.32
C ASP A 7 -6.25 9.05 -4.77
N VAL A 8 -5.91 8.22 -3.79
CA VAL A 8 -4.58 8.27 -3.16
C VAL A 8 -3.53 7.46 -3.92
N TYR A 9 -3.86 6.33 -4.54
CA TYR A 9 -2.91 5.44 -5.23
C TYR A 9 -2.58 5.86 -6.68
N LYS A 10 -3.25 6.86 -7.25
CA LYS A 10 -3.00 7.32 -8.63
C LYS A 10 -1.82 8.29 -8.78
N ARG A 11 -1.08 8.58 -7.70
CA ARG A 11 0.02 9.57 -7.71
C ARG A 11 1.04 9.29 -8.80
N GLN A 12 1.49 8.05 -8.94
CA GLN A 12 2.46 7.67 -9.97
C GLN A 12 1.94 7.98 -11.37
N THR A 13 0.64 7.81 -11.64
CA THR A 13 0.01 8.14 -12.92
C THR A 13 0.14 9.63 -13.23
N TYR A 14 -0.11 10.51 -12.26
CA TYR A 14 0.05 11.96 -12.45
C TYR A 14 1.50 12.37 -12.67
N ILE A 15 2.43 11.76 -11.94
CA ILE A 15 3.86 12.00 -12.13
C ILE A 15 4.28 11.57 -13.54
N LEU A 16 3.92 10.36 -13.97
CA LEU A 16 4.22 9.87 -15.33
C LEU A 16 3.58 10.72 -16.42
N ALA A 17 2.34 11.15 -16.23
CA ALA A 17 1.67 12.05 -17.17
C ALA A 17 2.35 13.43 -17.24
N ALA A 18 2.83 13.94 -16.10
CA ALA A 18 3.61 15.18 -16.08
C ALA A 18 5.02 15.02 -16.65
N SER A 19 5.55 13.79 -16.65
CA SER A 19 6.86 13.40 -17.17
C SER A 19 6.89 13.20 -18.68
N SER A 20 5.72 13.14 -19.34
CA SER A 20 5.64 12.89 -20.78
C SER A 20 6.50 13.89 -21.57
N PRO A 21 7.40 13.45 -22.45
CA PRO A 21 8.22 14.34 -23.27
C PRO A 21 7.42 15.05 -24.36
N THR A 22 6.29 14.48 -24.80
CA THR A 22 5.48 14.98 -25.92
C THR A 22 4.20 15.69 -25.47
N TYR A 23 3.45 15.10 -24.55
CA TYR A 23 2.14 15.60 -24.10
C TYR A 23 2.04 15.66 -22.58
N PRO A 24 2.90 16.45 -21.88
CA PRO A 24 2.87 16.51 -20.43
C PRO A 24 1.63 17.26 -19.94
N ILE A 25 0.97 16.73 -18.92
CA ILE A 25 -0.15 17.42 -18.28
C ILE A 25 0.31 18.72 -17.61
N ALA A 26 -0.60 19.70 -17.50
CA ALA A 26 -0.35 20.90 -16.70
C ALA A 26 -0.32 20.57 -15.20
N GLU A 27 0.49 21.32 -14.42
CA GLU A 27 0.57 21.21 -12.97
C GLU A 27 -0.81 21.33 -12.29
N SER A 28 -1.66 22.19 -12.82
CA SER A 28 -3.03 22.40 -12.32
C SER A 28 -3.89 21.12 -12.32
N VAL A 29 -3.62 20.17 -13.22
CA VAL A 29 -4.34 18.88 -13.27
C VAL A 29 -4.06 18.07 -11.99
N TYR A 30 -2.84 18.12 -11.49
CA TYR A 30 -2.48 17.49 -10.21
C TYR A 30 -3.11 18.24 -9.03
N HIS A 31 -2.82 19.53 -8.90
CA HIS A 31 -3.18 20.30 -7.70
C HIS A 31 -4.66 20.66 -7.62
N LYS A 32 -5.29 21.09 -8.72
CA LYS A 32 -6.69 21.53 -8.73
C LYS A 32 -7.66 20.41 -9.11
N GLY A 33 -7.21 19.43 -9.90
CA GLY A 33 -8.02 18.30 -10.31
C GLY A 33 -8.04 17.20 -9.26
N TRP A 34 -6.90 16.60 -8.99
CA TRP A 34 -6.82 15.41 -8.15
C TRP A 34 -6.61 15.71 -6.66
N ALA A 35 -5.60 16.50 -6.30
CA ALA A 35 -5.24 16.75 -4.90
C ALA A 35 -6.19 17.75 -4.19
N ASN A 36 -7.12 18.36 -4.91
CA ASN A 36 -8.17 19.20 -4.35
C ASN A 36 -9.42 18.43 -3.93
N SER A 37 -9.41 17.10 -4.01
CA SER A 37 -10.51 16.26 -3.55
C SER A 37 -10.73 16.43 -2.04
N ILE A 38 -11.99 16.49 -1.62
CA ILE A 38 -12.39 16.61 -0.21
C ILE A 38 -11.90 15.45 0.65
N VAL A 39 -11.66 14.27 0.03
CA VAL A 39 -11.17 13.06 0.69
C VAL A 39 -9.66 12.91 0.61
N PHE A 40 -8.94 13.87 0.03
CA PHE A 40 -7.49 13.77 -0.15
C PHE A 40 -6.71 13.96 1.15
N LYS A 41 -7.05 14.99 1.93
CA LYS A 41 -6.44 15.24 3.25
C LYS A 41 -7.26 14.53 4.34
N ASN A 42 -6.57 13.90 5.29
CA ASN A 42 -7.20 13.24 6.43
C ASN A 42 -6.91 13.99 7.74
N GLY A 43 -5.70 13.88 8.27
CA GLY A 43 -5.26 14.55 9.51
C GLY A 43 -5.85 13.97 10.81
N LYS A 44 -6.69 12.93 10.74
CA LYS A 44 -7.26 12.27 11.92
C LYS A 44 -6.26 11.31 12.55
N LYS A 45 -6.46 11.01 13.83
CA LYS A 45 -5.72 9.98 14.57
C LYS A 45 -6.51 8.68 14.63
N TYR A 46 -5.83 7.58 14.39
CA TYR A 46 -6.32 6.20 14.54
C TYR A 46 -5.26 5.44 15.34
N TYR A 47 -5.63 4.86 16.47
CA TYR A 47 -4.67 4.17 17.38
C TYR A 47 -3.46 5.05 17.74
N ASP A 48 -3.71 6.33 18.04
CA ASP A 48 -2.71 7.37 18.31
C ASP A 48 -1.75 7.71 17.14
N ILE A 49 -2.00 7.16 15.96
CA ILE A 49 -1.22 7.43 14.74
C ILE A 49 -1.98 8.44 13.89
N THR A 50 -1.37 9.57 13.56
CA THR A 50 -1.94 10.56 12.65
C THR A 50 -1.81 10.08 11.20
N LEU A 51 -2.92 10.03 10.48
CA LEU A 51 -2.95 9.70 9.04
C LEU A 51 -2.99 11.01 8.24
N PRO A 52 -1.95 11.37 7.49
CA PRO A 52 -1.93 12.64 6.73
C PRO A 52 -2.97 12.70 5.61
N LEU A 53 -3.09 11.64 4.82
CA LEU A 53 -3.89 11.61 3.59
C LEU A 53 -4.80 10.38 3.52
N GLY A 54 -5.88 10.51 2.74
CA GLY A 54 -6.75 9.40 2.35
C GLY A 54 -8.01 9.26 3.19
N SER A 55 -8.78 8.22 2.94
CA SER A 55 -10.01 7.88 3.64
C SER A 55 -9.75 7.47 5.10
N ASP A 56 -10.81 7.31 5.88
CA ASP A 56 -10.73 6.82 7.25
C ASP A 56 -9.95 5.50 7.31
N TYR A 57 -9.01 5.42 8.27
CA TYR A 57 -8.04 4.34 8.44
C TYR A 57 -7.09 4.10 7.24
N GLY A 58 -7.13 4.92 6.19
CA GLY A 58 -6.28 4.79 4.99
C GLY A 58 -6.88 3.95 3.85
N GLY A 59 -7.86 3.11 4.12
CA GLY A 59 -8.38 2.15 3.15
C GLY A 59 -7.53 0.89 2.98
N PRO A 60 -7.62 0.17 1.84
CA PRO A 60 -6.82 -1.02 1.55
C PRO A 60 -5.33 -0.70 1.43
N LEU A 61 -4.46 -1.59 1.92
CA LEU A 61 -3.00 -1.35 1.93
C LEU A 61 -2.35 -1.28 0.54
N PHE A 62 -2.96 -1.78 -0.52
CA PHE A 62 -2.37 -1.62 -1.85
C PHE A 62 -2.17 -0.14 -2.24
N PHE A 63 -2.85 0.80 -1.57
CA PHE A 63 -2.60 2.23 -1.73
C PHE A 63 -1.18 2.65 -1.33
N THR A 64 -0.55 1.93 -0.40
CA THR A 64 0.85 2.16 -0.01
C THR A 64 1.86 1.43 -0.90
N HIS A 65 1.41 0.51 -1.76
CA HIS A 65 2.30 -0.33 -2.55
C HIS A 65 2.39 0.13 -4.01
N TYR A 66 1.27 0.19 -4.75
CA TYR A 66 1.32 0.30 -6.21
C TYR A 66 2.05 1.52 -6.73
N SER A 67 1.77 2.72 -6.23
CA SER A 67 2.52 3.92 -6.64
C SER A 67 3.98 3.87 -6.18
N TYR A 68 4.24 3.21 -5.07
CA TYR A 68 5.53 3.21 -4.40
C TYR A 68 6.41 1.99 -4.72
N MET A 69 5.99 1.15 -5.63
CA MET A 69 6.89 0.20 -6.28
C MET A 69 8.00 0.91 -7.07
N GLY A 70 7.66 2.01 -7.75
CA GLY A 70 8.60 2.84 -8.49
C GLY A 70 9.02 4.10 -7.76
N LEU A 71 8.08 4.81 -7.12
CA LEU A 71 8.37 6.01 -6.35
C LEU A 71 8.99 5.67 -5.01
N ASP A 72 10.21 6.11 -4.75
CA ASP A 72 10.84 6.01 -3.44
C ASP A 72 10.19 7.00 -2.47
N PRO A 73 9.47 6.55 -1.43
CA PRO A 73 8.82 7.45 -0.49
C PRO A 73 9.80 8.13 0.47
N ARG A 74 11.04 7.62 0.60
CA ARG A 74 12.04 8.14 1.54
C ARG A 74 12.48 9.55 1.13
N GLY A 75 12.15 10.51 1.99
CA GLY A 75 12.38 11.92 1.73
C GLY A 75 11.55 12.52 0.59
N LEU A 76 10.56 11.77 0.06
CA LEU A 76 9.62 12.28 -0.94
C LEU A 76 8.53 13.12 -0.28
N LYS A 77 8.44 14.37 -0.65
CA LYS A 77 7.48 15.35 -0.10
C LYS A 77 6.89 16.21 -1.20
N ASP A 78 5.67 16.65 -0.99
CA ASP A 78 5.08 17.74 -1.75
C ASP A 78 4.34 18.72 -0.81
N TYR A 79 3.49 19.58 -1.35
CA TYR A 79 2.69 20.52 -0.55
C TYR A 79 1.72 19.83 0.44
N TYR A 80 1.39 18.56 0.21
CA TYR A 80 0.31 17.87 0.93
C TYR A 80 0.81 16.96 2.04
N ALA A 81 1.94 16.27 1.87
CA ALA A 81 2.46 15.33 2.85
C ALA A 81 3.95 15.01 2.69
N ASP A 82 4.51 14.46 3.75
CA ASP A 82 5.68 13.57 3.74
C ASP A 82 5.21 12.15 3.44
N TYR A 83 5.69 11.56 2.35
CA TYR A 83 5.18 10.27 1.88
C TYR A 83 5.78 9.08 2.61
N GLU A 84 6.96 9.22 3.20
CA GLU A 84 7.50 8.21 4.11
C GLU A 84 6.64 8.09 5.38
N GLU A 85 6.29 9.22 5.98
CA GLU A 85 5.38 9.25 7.14
C GLU A 85 4.00 8.71 6.80
N GLN A 86 3.44 9.11 5.65
CA GLN A 86 2.15 8.61 5.17
C GLN A 86 2.11 7.09 5.03
N MET A 87 3.15 6.49 4.40
CA MET A 87 3.19 5.04 4.18
C MET A 87 3.35 4.27 5.49
N LYS A 88 4.23 4.74 6.37
CA LYS A 88 4.39 4.18 7.73
C LYS A 88 3.08 4.27 8.53
N ALA A 89 2.45 5.44 8.56
CA ALA A 89 1.21 5.65 9.29
C ALA A 89 0.09 4.71 8.82
N HIS A 90 -0.15 4.63 7.51
CA HIS A 90 -1.19 3.76 6.96
C HIS A 90 -0.93 2.28 7.26
N THR A 91 0.31 1.82 7.11
CA THR A 91 0.71 0.44 7.43
C THR A 91 0.46 0.11 8.89
N LEU A 92 0.91 0.97 9.81
CA LEU A 92 0.77 0.76 11.24
C LEU A 92 -0.69 0.85 11.71
N ILE A 93 -1.50 1.71 11.12
CA ILE A 93 -2.96 1.79 11.39
C ILE A 93 -3.66 0.51 10.97
N ASN A 94 -3.34 -0.04 9.80
CA ASN A 94 -3.93 -1.31 9.34
C ASN A 94 -3.55 -2.48 10.26
N ARG A 95 -2.29 -2.54 10.71
CA ARG A 95 -1.84 -3.53 11.70
C ARG A 95 -2.54 -3.33 13.05
N ALA A 96 -2.60 -2.11 13.57
CA ALA A 96 -3.23 -1.82 14.84
C ALA A 96 -4.73 -2.17 14.84
N TYR A 97 -5.43 -1.97 13.73
CA TYR A 97 -6.80 -2.42 13.55
C TYR A 97 -6.93 -3.95 13.66
N CYS A 98 -6.01 -4.71 13.07
CA CYS A 98 -6.03 -6.17 13.20
C CYS A 98 -5.70 -6.63 14.63
N ILE A 99 -4.86 -5.92 15.37
CA ILE A 99 -4.58 -6.19 16.79
C ILE A 99 -5.81 -5.91 17.65
N ASP A 100 -6.44 -4.75 17.45
CA ASP A 100 -7.68 -4.36 18.15
C ASP A 100 -8.83 -5.32 17.86
N ASN A 101 -8.88 -5.82 16.62
CA ASN A 101 -9.82 -6.84 16.14
C ASN A 101 -11.27 -6.57 16.58
N PRO A 102 -11.85 -5.42 16.26
CA PRO A 102 -13.15 -4.99 16.82
C PRO A 102 -14.32 -5.88 16.38
N LYS A 103 -14.11 -6.74 15.38
CA LYS A 103 -15.10 -7.71 14.91
C LYS A 103 -14.90 -9.13 15.41
N GLY A 104 -13.82 -9.41 16.17
CA GLY A 104 -13.54 -10.71 16.78
C GLY A 104 -13.21 -11.82 15.78
N TYR A 105 -12.58 -11.50 14.65
CA TYR A 105 -12.17 -12.51 13.68
C TYR A 105 -11.03 -13.38 14.21
N LYS A 106 -11.14 -14.70 13.99
CA LYS A 106 -10.11 -15.65 14.41
C LYS A 106 -8.78 -15.35 13.71
N GLY A 107 -7.71 -15.36 14.49
CA GLY A 107 -6.34 -15.22 14.01
C GLY A 107 -5.83 -13.78 13.92
N TYR A 108 -6.69 -12.77 13.80
CA TYR A 108 -6.27 -11.37 13.79
C TYR A 108 -5.44 -11.03 15.02
N GLY A 109 -4.32 -10.31 14.85
CA GLY A 109 -3.42 -9.95 15.94
C GLY A 109 -2.07 -9.45 15.47
N GLU A 110 -1.09 -9.45 16.38
CA GLU A 110 0.24 -8.86 16.18
C GLU A 110 1.01 -9.45 15.00
N HIS A 111 0.83 -10.74 14.73
CA HIS A 111 1.52 -11.48 13.67
C HIS A 111 0.62 -11.87 12.51
N CYS A 112 -0.69 -11.63 12.62
CA CYS A 112 -1.65 -11.94 11.56
C CYS A 112 -2.48 -10.70 11.23
N TRP A 113 -2.00 -9.94 10.26
CA TRP A 113 -2.57 -8.68 9.82
C TRP A 113 -2.36 -8.46 8.32
N GLY A 114 -3.09 -7.51 7.77
CA GLY A 114 -2.95 -7.11 6.38
C GLY A 114 -4.26 -7.14 5.62
N LEU A 115 -4.95 -5.99 5.58
CA LEU A 115 -6.19 -5.81 4.86
C LEU A 115 -5.92 -5.08 3.55
N THR A 116 -6.21 -5.72 2.43
CA THR A 116 -6.12 -5.12 1.10
C THR A 116 -7.14 -5.76 0.16
N ALA A 117 -7.19 -5.30 -1.09
CA ALA A 117 -8.04 -5.95 -2.10
C ALA A 117 -7.49 -7.34 -2.41
N SER A 118 -8.35 -8.35 -2.40
CA SER A 118 -7.98 -9.75 -2.62
C SER A 118 -9.22 -10.62 -2.86
N ASP A 119 -8.99 -11.89 -3.16
CA ASP A 119 -10.04 -12.89 -3.06
C ASP A 119 -10.56 -13.01 -1.61
N GLY A 120 -11.75 -13.53 -1.46
CA GLY A 120 -12.38 -13.81 -0.17
C GLY A 120 -13.34 -14.98 -0.27
N ASP A 121 -13.69 -15.56 0.87
CA ASP A 121 -14.66 -16.66 0.98
C ASP A 121 -16.04 -16.32 0.39
N LYS A 122 -16.34 -15.02 0.27
CA LYS A 122 -17.57 -14.48 -0.34
C LYS A 122 -17.30 -13.67 -1.63
N GLY A 123 -16.20 -13.97 -2.30
CA GLY A 123 -15.78 -13.29 -3.51
C GLY A 123 -14.80 -12.12 -3.26
N TYR A 124 -14.19 -11.65 -4.36
CA TYR A 124 -13.22 -10.57 -4.35
C TYR A 124 -13.77 -9.29 -3.71
N SER A 125 -12.97 -8.65 -2.86
CA SER A 125 -13.34 -7.40 -2.20
C SER A 125 -12.11 -6.56 -1.85
N ALA A 126 -12.31 -5.24 -1.77
CA ALA A 126 -11.30 -4.32 -1.25
C ALA A 126 -11.37 -4.28 0.29
N HIS A 127 -10.73 -5.27 0.94
CA HIS A 127 -10.72 -5.36 2.40
C HIS A 127 -9.93 -4.20 3.01
N CYS A 128 -10.51 -3.59 4.03
CA CYS A 128 -9.92 -2.51 4.83
C CYS A 128 -10.71 -2.37 6.14
N PRO A 129 -10.28 -1.59 7.13
CA PRO A 129 -11.05 -1.40 8.36
C PRO A 129 -12.54 -1.05 8.14
N GLY A 130 -12.83 -0.20 7.15
CA GLY A 130 -14.20 0.16 6.78
C GLY A 130 -14.98 -0.92 6.00
N ASN A 131 -14.31 -1.94 5.48
CA ASN A 131 -14.90 -3.07 4.74
C ASN A 131 -14.22 -4.38 5.11
N ASP A 132 -14.12 -4.64 6.40
CA ASP A 132 -13.50 -5.84 6.93
C ASP A 132 -14.48 -7.02 6.94
N ARG A 133 -14.06 -8.14 6.37
CA ARG A 133 -14.80 -9.39 6.23
C ARG A 133 -14.08 -10.60 6.84
N GLY A 134 -13.05 -10.38 7.67
CA GLY A 134 -12.26 -11.44 8.27
C GLY A 134 -11.20 -12.05 7.36
N VAL A 135 -10.89 -11.37 6.25
CA VAL A 135 -9.91 -11.85 5.25
C VAL A 135 -8.58 -11.14 5.45
N ILE A 136 -7.52 -11.92 5.60
CA ILE A 136 -6.12 -11.46 5.61
C ILE A 136 -5.47 -11.82 4.27
N THR A 137 -4.69 -10.89 3.75
CA THR A 137 -4.00 -11.02 2.48
C THR A 137 -2.49 -10.90 2.70
N PRO A 138 -1.69 -11.95 2.45
CA PRO A 138 -0.25 -11.93 2.70
C PRO A 138 0.48 -10.74 2.07
N THR A 139 0.14 -10.37 0.83
CA THR A 139 0.76 -9.22 0.16
C THR A 139 0.65 -7.92 0.96
N ALA A 140 -0.44 -7.72 1.69
CA ALA A 140 -0.63 -6.50 2.49
C ALA A 140 0.47 -6.32 3.55
N ALA A 141 0.77 -7.36 4.30
CA ALA A 141 1.83 -7.35 5.30
C ALA A 141 3.23 -7.40 4.66
N LEU A 142 3.45 -8.30 3.69
CA LEU A 142 4.76 -8.53 3.10
C LEU A 142 5.25 -7.37 2.24
N SER A 143 4.36 -6.77 1.43
CA SER A 143 4.71 -5.61 0.59
C SER A 143 4.91 -4.34 1.42
N SER A 144 4.52 -4.35 2.70
CA SER A 144 4.78 -3.26 3.65
C SER A 144 6.17 -3.31 4.30
N ILE A 145 7.02 -4.27 3.93
CA ILE A 145 8.36 -4.45 4.53
C ILE A 145 9.24 -3.19 4.52
N PRO A 146 9.19 -2.29 3.53
CA PRO A 146 10.00 -1.07 3.58
C PRO A 146 9.53 -0.07 4.64
N TYR A 147 8.29 -0.18 5.11
CA TYR A 147 7.66 0.76 6.03
C TYR A 147 7.64 0.25 7.47
N ALA A 148 7.56 -1.07 7.65
CA ALA A 148 7.45 -1.73 8.94
C ALA A 148 8.16 -3.10 8.92
N PRO A 149 9.50 -3.15 8.71
CA PRO A 149 10.22 -4.39 8.41
C PRO A 149 10.08 -5.46 9.49
N GLU A 150 10.16 -5.07 10.75
CA GLU A 150 10.02 -6.00 11.87
C GLU A 150 8.65 -6.70 11.86
N TYR A 151 7.58 -5.93 11.75
CA TYR A 151 6.21 -6.46 11.75
C TYR A 151 5.88 -7.26 10.49
N SER A 152 6.41 -6.85 9.34
CA SER A 152 6.26 -7.61 8.08
C SER A 152 6.97 -8.97 8.14
N LEU A 153 8.18 -9.02 8.73
CA LEU A 153 8.92 -10.28 8.93
C LEU A 153 8.23 -11.20 9.95
N GLN A 154 7.68 -10.65 11.02
CA GLN A 154 6.89 -11.43 11.99
C GLN A 154 5.64 -12.02 11.33
N ALA A 155 4.91 -11.24 10.53
CA ALA A 155 3.76 -11.74 9.79
C ALA A 155 4.15 -12.83 8.77
N MET A 156 5.25 -12.62 8.03
CA MET A 156 5.78 -13.61 7.08
C MET A 156 6.08 -14.94 7.75
N ARG A 157 6.77 -14.91 8.91
CA ARG A 157 7.05 -16.12 9.69
C ARG A 157 5.78 -16.82 10.13
N TYR A 158 4.84 -16.10 10.70
CA TYR A 158 3.54 -16.65 11.11
C TYR A 158 2.80 -17.31 9.94
N PHE A 159 2.74 -16.62 8.78
CA PHE A 159 2.09 -17.17 7.60
C PHE A 159 2.77 -18.43 7.08
N TYR A 160 4.10 -18.51 7.16
CA TYR A 160 4.86 -19.64 6.68
C TYR A 160 4.90 -20.80 7.68
N GLU A 161 5.20 -20.52 8.95
CA GLU A 161 5.42 -21.54 9.98
C GLU A 161 4.10 -22.12 10.52
N GLU A 162 3.07 -21.28 10.71
CA GLU A 162 1.80 -21.70 11.32
C GLU A 162 0.72 -22.05 10.30
N LEU A 163 0.74 -21.41 9.11
CA LEU A 163 -0.31 -21.57 8.10
C LEU A 163 0.22 -22.17 6.78
N GLY A 164 1.51 -22.43 6.68
CA GLY A 164 2.18 -22.81 5.44
C GLY A 164 1.57 -24.03 4.76
N ASP A 165 1.15 -25.04 5.50
CA ASP A 165 0.51 -26.25 4.96
C ASP A 165 -0.70 -25.94 4.05
N LYS A 166 -1.44 -24.88 4.35
CA LYS A 166 -2.63 -24.46 3.58
C LYS A 166 -2.36 -23.23 2.70
N LEU A 167 -1.46 -22.34 3.13
CA LEU A 167 -1.26 -21.01 2.56
C LEU A 167 -0.08 -20.92 1.58
N TRP A 168 0.96 -21.76 1.74
CA TRP A 168 2.13 -21.80 0.87
C TRP A 168 1.97 -22.82 -0.25
N GLY A 169 2.37 -22.47 -1.48
CA GLY A 169 2.29 -23.38 -2.63
C GLY A 169 3.32 -23.05 -3.70
N GLU A 170 3.04 -23.46 -4.94
CA GLU A 170 4.00 -23.43 -6.07
C GLU A 170 4.60 -22.02 -6.32
N TYR A 171 3.79 -20.97 -6.17
CA TYR A 171 4.22 -19.59 -6.44
C TYR A 171 4.36 -18.74 -5.16
N GLY A 172 4.58 -19.38 -4.01
CA GLY A 172 4.69 -18.71 -2.72
C GLY A 172 3.36 -18.67 -1.96
N PHE A 173 3.08 -17.59 -1.26
CA PHE A 173 1.81 -17.45 -0.54
C PHE A 173 0.63 -17.34 -1.49
N LYS A 174 -0.44 -18.10 -1.23
CA LYS A 174 -1.73 -17.92 -1.89
C LYS A 174 -2.30 -16.54 -1.58
N ASP A 175 -3.29 -16.13 -2.37
CA ASP A 175 -3.77 -14.76 -2.38
C ASP A 175 -4.30 -14.26 -1.02
N ALA A 176 -5.16 -15.04 -0.38
CA ALA A 176 -5.80 -14.64 0.87
C ALA A 176 -6.28 -15.83 1.70
N PHE A 177 -6.65 -15.55 2.96
CA PHE A 177 -7.27 -16.54 3.83
C PHE A 177 -8.24 -15.90 4.83
N ASN A 178 -9.20 -16.70 5.36
CA ASN A 178 -10.12 -16.32 6.42
C ASN A 178 -10.19 -17.46 7.45
N LEU A 179 -9.51 -17.31 8.59
CA LEU A 179 -9.46 -18.36 9.64
C LEU A 179 -10.80 -18.54 10.36
N THR A 180 -11.66 -17.52 10.36
CA THR A 180 -12.99 -17.64 10.92
C THR A 180 -13.88 -18.56 10.09
N ALA A 181 -13.69 -18.53 8.76
CA ALA A 181 -14.41 -19.40 7.81
C ALA A 181 -13.66 -20.70 7.48
N ASP A 182 -12.47 -20.93 8.06
CA ASP A 182 -11.52 -22.00 7.68
C ASP A 182 -11.28 -22.05 6.15
N TRP A 183 -11.15 -20.88 5.54
CA TRP A 183 -11.00 -20.73 4.09
C TRP A 183 -9.61 -20.22 3.72
N PHE A 184 -9.05 -20.81 2.65
CA PHE A 184 -7.78 -20.39 2.02
C PHE A 184 -8.01 -20.29 0.51
N ALA A 185 -7.59 -19.19 -0.10
CA ALA A 185 -7.67 -19.01 -1.54
C ALA A 185 -6.92 -20.12 -2.28
N PRO A 186 -7.48 -20.69 -3.35
CA PRO A 186 -6.71 -21.59 -4.23
C PRO A 186 -5.84 -20.84 -5.22
N SER A 187 -6.02 -19.53 -5.35
CA SER A 187 -5.48 -18.65 -6.39
C SER A 187 -4.18 -17.96 -5.97
N TYR A 188 -3.48 -17.48 -7.01
CA TYR A 188 -2.37 -16.52 -6.91
C TYR A 188 -2.69 -15.37 -7.87
N LEU A 189 -2.86 -14.17 -7.36
CA LEU A 189 -3.13 -13.01 -8.19
C LEU A 189 -1.81 -12.28 -8.50
N ALA A 190 -1.47 -12.16 -9.76
CA ALA A 190 -0.21 -11.52 -10.18
C ALA A 190 -0.09 -10.08 -9.67
N ILE A 191 -1.22 -9.38 -9.60
CA ILE A 191 -1.28 -8.00 -9.08
C ILE A 191 -0.92 -7.92 -7.59
N ASP A 192 -1.09 -8.99 -6.83
CA ASP A 192 -0.77 -9.08 -5.41
C ASP A 192 0.62 -9.68 -5.17
N GLN A 193 1.07 -10.62 -6.02
CA GLN A 193 2.41 -11.19 -5.95
C GLN A 193 3.51 -10.21 -6.38
N GLY A 194 3.23 -9.39 -7.39
CA GLY A 194 4.18 -8.40 -7.92
C GLY A 194 4.70 -7.43 -6.85
N PRO A 195 3.83 -6.78 -6.06
CA PRO A 195 4.25 -5.92 -4.96
C PRO A 195 5.14 -6.62 -3.92
N VAL A 196 4.88 -7.89 -3.58
CA VAL A 196 5.73 -8.65 -2.64
C VAL A 196 7.16 -8.68 -3.12
N VAL A 197 7.38 -9.12 -4.37
CA VAL A 197 8.73 -9.23 -4.97
C VAL A 197 9.42 -7.87 -5.06
N VAL A 198 8.71 -6.86 -5.61
CA VAL A 198 9.27 -5.53 -5.85
C VAL A 198 9.58 -4.80 -4.54
N MET A 199 8.71 -4.89 -3.54
CA MET A 199 8.92 -4.17 -2.28
C MET A 199 9.98 -4.85 -1.40
N ILE A 200 10.10 -6.17 -1.44
CA ILE A 200 11.23 -6.87 -0.80
C ILE A 200 12.54 -6.47 -1.45
N GLU A 201 12.61 -6.41 -2.79
CA GLU A 201 13.82 -5.96 -3.49
C GLU A 201 14.15 -4.49 -3.19
N ASN A 202 13.14 -3.62 -3.15
CA ASN A 202 13.32 -2.24 -2.75
C ASN A 202 13.83 -2.10 -1.31
N TYR A 203 13.33 -2.91 -0.38
CA TYR A 203 13.84 -2.95 0.99
C TYR A 203 15.30 -3.39 1.06
N ARG A 204 15.67 -4.43 0.31
CA ARG A 204 17.02 -5.03 0.29
C ARG A 204 18.06 -4.13 -0.37
N THR A 205 17.75 -3.56 -1.52
CA THR A 205 18.76 -2.89 -2.38
C THR A 205 18.35 -1.50 -2.85
N GLY A 206 17.05 -1.19 -2.84
CA GLY A 206 16.49 0.02 -3.44
C GLY A 206 16.56 0.03 -4.96
N LEU A 207 16.74 -1.14 -5.62
CA LEU A 207 17.01 -1.22 -7.05
C LEU A 207 15.93 -0.55 -7.89
N ILE A 208 14.67 -0.94 -7.71
CA ILE A 208 13.57 -0.43 -8.53
C ILE A 208 13.37 1.07 -8.28
N TRP A 209 13.46 1.50 -7.03
CA TRP A 209 13.41 2.92 -6.67
C TRP A 209 14.53 3.72 -7.33
N LYS A 210 15.78 3.24 -7.28
CA LYS A 210 16.89 3.93 -7.93
C LYS A 210 16.69 4.05 -9.43
N LEU A 211 16.28 2.98 -10.09
CA LEU A 211 16.03 2.97 -11.54
C LEU A 211 14.92 3.96 -11.92
N PHE A 212 13.79 3.92 -11.23
CA PHE A 212 12.66 4.78 -11.55
C PHE A 212 12.95 6.25 -11.24
N MET A 213 13.45 6.55 -10.04
CA MET A 213 13.68 7.91 -9.56
C MET A 213 14.86 8.61 -10.26
N SER A 214 15.81 7.87 -10.82
CA SER A 214 16.93 8.44 -11.59
C SER A 214 16.58 8.76 -13.05
N HIS A 215 15.42 8.32 -13.55
CA HIS A 215 15.04 8.58 -14.93
C HIS A 215 14.82 10.09 -15.16
N PRO A 216 15.47 10.72 -16.18
CA PRO A 216 15.39 12.18 -16.38
C PRO A 216 13.97 12.71 -16.55
N ASP A 217 13.11 12.00 -17.28
CA ASP A 217 11.72 12.43 -17.46
C ASP A 217 10.93 12.35 -16.17
N VAL A 218 11.16 11.32 -15.33
CA VAL A 218 10.51 11.21 -14.00
C VAL A 218 10.92 12.38 -13.11
N GLN A 219 12.22 12.71 -13.08
CA GLN A 219 12.73 13.88 -12.34
C GLN A 219 12.11 15.18 -12.83
N LYS A 220 11.97 15.37 -14.14
CA LYS A 220 11.30 16.52 -14.75
C LYS A 220 9.83 16.60 -14.32
N GLY A 221 9.10 15.47 -14.32
CA GLY A 221 7.71 15.40 -13.87
C GLY A 221 7.57 15.72 -12.38
N LEU A 222 8.43 15.17 -11.54
CA LEU A 222 8.47 15.46 -10.10
C LEU A 222 8.72 16.94 -9.82
N LYS A 223 9.72 17.54 -10.47
CA LYS A 223 10.01 18.99 -10.37
C LYS A 223 8.79 19.83 -10.80
N LYS A 224 8.16 19.47 -11.91
CA LYS A 224 7.00 20.18 -12.44
C LYS A 224 5.82 20.18 -11.48
N LEU A 225 5.60 19.07 -10.76
CA LEU A 225 4.51 18.93 -9.79
C LEU A 225 4.89 19.41 -8.37
N GLY A 226 6.06 20.02 -8.18
CA GLY A 226 6.50 20.61 -6.91
C GLY A 226 6.95 19.57 -5.86
N PHE A 227 7.32 18.36 -6.27
CA PHE A 227 7.89 17.38 -5.36
C PHE A 227 9.32 17.72 -4.95
N LYS A 228 9.67 17.35 -3.73
CA LYS A 228 11.02 17.34 -3.18
C LYS A 228 11.41 15.89 -2.87
N THR A 229 12.66 15.53 -3.20
CA THR A 229 13.20 14.19 -2.94
C THR A 229 14.72 14.23 -3.06
N PRO A 230 15.48 13.34 -2.39
CA PRO A 230 16.93 13.26 -2.53
C PRO A 230 17.44 13.01 -3.97
N TYR A 231 16.57 12.57 -4.88
CA TYR A 231 16.92 12.34 -6.28
C TYR A 231 16.84 13.61 -7.16
N LEU A 232 16.37 14.73 -6.61
CA LEU A 232 16.30 16.01 -7.32
C LEU A 232 17.37 16.95 -6.75
N ASN A 233 18.41 17.18 -7.53
CA ASN A 233 19.43 18.22 -7.28
C ASN A 233 18.90 19.60 -7.66
#